data_f5002c7c71682ce318dc03d6fe0d4210
#
_entry.id   f5002c7c71682ce318dc03d6fe0d4210
#
_cell.length_a   1.000
_cell.length_b   1.000
_cell.length_c   1.000
_cell.angle_alpha   90.00
_cell.angle_beta   90.00
_cell.angle_gamma   90.00
#
_symmetry.space_group_name_H-M   'P 1'
#
loop_
_entity.id
_entity.type
_entity.pdbx_description
1 polymer ?
#
loop_
_entity_poly.entity_id
_entity_poly.type
_entity_poly.pdbx_seq_one_letter_code
_entity_poly.pdbx_strand_id
1 'polypeptide(L)'
;MLATRSSLVGDCGENVTTSGFNLETTKDKEMKIMEKEMKISQTYRAASIATHTIDSAPRKHKPLRGLMQRLGLAFLACTLVIGASGSASAGEARDVAAVRALGDTFAKAFVQKNAELRASLFAENGSFVTPLGDYLQGRVAMVKDFGPEAQQAVNGSTQAAFSNYRVRFIKPNVAVVDALLTVQNVNGPDGTIIPVIPINFFYVAVRHGDRWLIEDGRAHFAPAPPNGMTSRN
;
A
#
# COMPACT_ATOMS: atom_id res chain seq x y z
N MET A 1 31.87 76.18 2.22
CA MET A 1 31.22 76.46 0.94
C MET A 1 30.21 75.37 0.78
N LEU A 2 28.98 75.58 1.23
CA LEU A 2 27.80 76.10 0.52
C LEU A 2 27.46 75.40 -0.76
N ALA A 3 26.23 74.85 -0.68
CA ALA A 3 25.16 74.78 -1.65
C ALA A 3 24.99 73.39 -2.29
N THR A 4 23.81 72.80 -2.56
CA THR A 4 22.41 73.24 -2.47
C THR A 4 21.52 72.03 -2.62
N ARG A 5 20.36 72.12 -2.00
CA ARG A 5 19.17 71.25 -2.15
C ARG A 5 18.73 71.04 -3.62
N SER A 6 18.21 69.89 -3.92
CA SER A 6 17.00 69.79 -4.75
C SER A 6 16.15 68.60 -4.38
N SER A 7 14.92 68.85 -3.95
CA SER A 7 13.84 67.94 -3.67
C SER A 7 13.15 67.56 -4.99
N LEU A 8 12.89 66.25 -5.17
CA LEU A 8 11.86 65.81 -6.12
C LEU A 8 10.92 64.84 -5.36
N VAL A 9 9.79 65.35 -5.03
CA VAL A 9 8.60 64.64 -4.62
C VAL A 9 8.03 63.97 -5.86
N GLY A 10 8.08 62.66 -5.94
CA GLY A 10 7.41 61.87 -6.93
C GLY A 10 6.24 61.14 -6.25
N ASP A 11 5.08 61.63 -6.52
CA ASP A 11 3.77 61.05 -6.17
C ASP A 11 3.58 59.74 -6.94
N CYS A 12 3.66 58.59 -6.24
CA CYS A 12 3.25 57.28 -6.78
C CYS A 12 1.93 56.88 -6.16
N GLY A 13 0.87 57.16 -6.91
CA GLY A 13 -0.49 56.70 -6.59
C GLY A 13 -0.54 55.18 -6.41
N GLU A 14 -0.92 54.76 -5.22
CA GLU A 14 -1.26 53.40 -4.87
C GLU A 14 -2.58 53.00 -5.57
N ASN A 15 -2.48 52.25 -6.65
CA ASN A 15 -3.57 51.39 -7.10
C ASN A 15 -3.51 50.04 -6.41
N VAL A 16 -4.03 49.96 -5.20
CA VAL A 16 -4.36 48.72 -4.54
C VAL A 16 -5.67 48.19 -5.16
N THR A 17 -5.53 47.39 -6.21
CA THR A 17 -6.62 46.51 -6.64
C THR A 17 -6.75 45.39 -5.61
N THR A 18 -7.67 45.58 -4.67
CA THR A 18 -8.19 44.53 -3.81
C THR A 18 -8.87 43.48 -4.70
N SER A 19 -8.13 42.48 -5.10
CA SER A 19 -8.64 41.21 -5.63
C SER A 19 -9.43 40.55 -4.50
N GLY A 20 -10.76 40.77 -4.51
CA GLY A 20 -11.66 40.09 -3.62
C GLY A 20 -11.61 38.59 -3.90
N PHE A 21 -10.81 37.89 -3.12
CA PHE A 21 -10.78 36.42 -3.09
C PHE A 21 -12.14 35.97 -2.52
N ASN A 22 -13.01 35.47 -3.41
CA ASN A 22 -14.40 35.16 -3.10
C ASN A 22 -14.43 33.90 -2.19
N LEU A 23 -14.45 34.14 -0.89
CA LEU A 23 -14.44 33.12 0.17
C LEU A 23 -15.68 32.19 0.11
N GLU A 24 -16.77 32.67 -0.48
CA GLU A 24 -18.02 31.92 -0.68
C GLU A 24 -17.87 30.79 -1.69
N THR A 25 -17.12 31.01 -2.77
CA THR A 25 -16.88 29.97 -3.80
C THR A 25 -16.05 28.81 -3.31
N THR A 26 -15.20 29.01 -2.32
CA THR A 26 -14.36 27.94 -1.74
C THR A 26 -15.17 27.04 -0.81
N LYS A 27 -16.01 27.63 0.04
CA LYS A 27 -16.89 26.86 0.94
C LYS A 27 -17.93 26.03 0.17
N ASP A 28 -18.46 26.55 -0.93
CA ASP A 28 -19.41 25.83 -1.77
C ASP A 28 -18.75 24.62 -2.48
N LYS A 29 -17.48 24.75 -2.87
CA LYS A 29 -16.71 23.65 -3.45
C LYS A 29 -16.39 22.56 -2.41
N GLU A 30 -15.98 22.95 -1.20
CA GLU A 30 -15.70 22.02 -0.12
C GLU A 30 -16.98 21.27 0.32
N MET A 31 -18.11 21.96 0.40
CA MET A 31 -19.39 21.35 0.73
C MET A 31 -19.84 20.33 -0.33
N LYS A 32 -19.66 20.63 -1.61
CA LYS A 32 -19.95 19.69 -2.72
C LYS A 32 -19.02 18.48 -2.73
N ILE A 33 -17.77 18.65 -2.35
CA ILE A 33 -16.81 17.53 -2.22
C ILE A 33 -17.22 16.61 -1.06
N MET A 34 -17.56 17.16 0.11
CA MET A 34 -18.02 16.38 1.26
C MET A 34 -19.33 15.64 0.97
N GLU A 35 -20.27 16.26 0.27
CA GLU A 35 -21.54 15.63 -0.13
C GLU A 35 -21.29 14.46 -1.10
N LYS A 36 -20.34 14.62 -2.03
CA LYS A 36 -19.96 13.56 -2.98
C LYS A 36 -19.29 12.38 -2.27
N GLU A 37 -18.43 12.63 -1.30
CA GLU A 37 -17.77 11.58 -0.50
C GLU A 37 -18.77 10.84 0.39
N MET A 38 -19.75 11.54 0.96
CA MET A 38 -20.81 10.93 1.75
C MET A 38 -21.70 10.02 0.88
N LYS A 39 -22.03 10.41 -0.33
CA LYS A 39 -22.79 9.58 -1.29
C LYS A 39 -22.00 8.33 -1.71
N ILE A 40 -20.69 8.46 -1.94
CA ILE A 40 -19.81 7.35 -2.25
C ILE A 40 -19.75 6.36 -1.07
N SER A 41 -19.58 6.84 0.15
CA SER A 41 -19.57 6.03 1.37
C SER A 41 -20.88 5.26 1.59
N GLN A 42 -22.03 5.88 1.33
CA GLN A 42 -23.34 5.22 1.43
C GLN A 42 -23.53 4.13 0.37
N THR A 43 -23.02 4.35 -0.85
CA THR A 43 -23.10 3.36 -1.93
C THR A 43 -22.25 2.11 -1.61
N TYR A 44 -21.05 2.28 -1.03
CA TYR A 44 -20.21 1.17 -0.57
C TYR A 44 -20.83 0.40 0.60
N ARG A 45 -21.54 1.06 1.53
CA ARG A 45 -22.27 0.36 2.60
C ARG A 45 -23.41 -0.50 2.08
N ALA A 46 -24.14 -0.01 1.08
CA ALA A 46 -25.25 -0.77 0.47
C ALA A 46 -24.74 -2.00 -0.28
N ALA A 47 -23.61 -1.91 -0.98
CA ALA A 47 -23.02 -3.04 -1.70
C ALA A 47 -22.44 -4.12 -0.77
N SER A 48 -21.96 -3.76 0.43
CA SER A 48 -21.39 -4.71 1.41
C SER A 48 -22.44 -5.57 2.11
N ILE A 49 -23.70 -5.18 2.11
CA ILE A 49 -24.79 -5.93 2.76
C ILE A 49 -25.37 -7.03 1.83
N ALA A 50 -25.15 -6.91 0.52
CA ALA A 50 -25.74 -7.82 -0.47
C ALA A 50 -24.97 -9.13 -0.71
N THR A 51 -23.78 -9.34 -0.12
CA THR A 51 -22.92 -10.50 -0.40
C THR A 51 -22.88 -11.59 0.69
N HIS A 52 -23.77 -11.56 1.69
CA HIS A 52 -23.79 -12.55 2.76
C HIS A 52 -25.06 -13.43 2.77
N THR A 53 -25.37 -14.08 1.64
CA THR A 53 -26.31 -15.21 1.66
C THR A 53 -25.84 -16.24 0.65
N ILE A 54 -24.85 -17.05 1.02
CA ILE A 54 -24.55 -18.31 0.32
C ILE A 54 -25.13 -19.44 1.16
N ASP A 55 -26.24 -19.95 0.63
CA ASP A 55 -27.04 -21.09 1.08
C ASP A 55 -26.16 -22.34 1.19
N SER A 56 -26.02 -22.86 2.40
CA SER A 56 -25.33 -24.12 2.67
C SER A 56 -26.30 -25.28 2.61
N ALA A 57 -26.48 -25.86 1.42
CA ALA A 57 -27.23 -27.12 1.25
C ALA A 57 -26.42 -28.33 1.73
N PRO A 58 -26.99 -29.24 2.55
CA PRO A 58 -26.26 -30.40 3.06
C PRO A 58 -26.12 -31.50 1.99
N ARG A 59 -24.87 -31.86 1.65
CA ARG A 59 -24.59 -33.01 0.79
C ARG A 59 -24.84 -34.31 1.55
N LYS A 60 -25.83 -35.07 1.09
CA LYS A 60 -26.13 -36.43 1.54
C LYS A 60 -25.04 -37.40 1.07
N HIS A 61 -24.27 -37.95 1.99
CA HIS A 61 -23.37 -39.06 1.74
C HIS A 61 -24.17 -40.37 1.69
N LYS A 62 -24.08 -41.08 0.55
CA LYS A 62 -24.55 -42.47 0.43
C LYS A 62 -23.41 -43.40 0.88
N PRO A 63 -23.69 -44.41 1.75
CA PRO A 63 -22.70 -45.42 2.10
C PRO A 63 -22.64 -46.49 1.02
N LEU A 64 -21.47 -46.68 0.39
CA LEU A 64 -21.20 -47.86 -0.41
C LEU A 64 -20.66 -48.97 0.50
N ARG A 65 -21.56 -49.91 0.84
CA ARG A 65 -21.19 -51.21 1.38
C ARG A 65 -20.95 -52.16 0.21
N GLY A 66 -19.88 -52.92 0.29
CA GLY A 66 -19.72 -54.19 -0.42
C GLY A 66 -18.65 -54.16 -1.52
N LEU A 67 -17.48 -54.65 -1.23
CA LEU A 67 -16.94 -55.84 -1.86
C LEU A 67 -15.56 -56.18 -1.22
N MET A 68 -15.63 -57.01 -0.15
CA MET A 68 -14.48 -57.85 0.22
C MET A 68 -14.45 -59.03 -0.76
N GLN A 69 -13.33 -59.26 -1.35
CA GLN A 69 -12.73 -60.52 -1.72
C GLN A 69 -11.88 -60.39 -3.01
N ARG A 70 -10.62 -60.32 -2.88
CA ARG A 70 -9.70 -61.28 -3.51
C ARG A 70 -8.25 -60.95 -3.04
N LEU A 71 -7.76 -61.78 -2.15
CA LEU A 71 -6.36 -61.92 -1.84
C LEU A 71 -5.62 -62.40 -3.10
N GLY A 72 -4.40 -61.91 -3.33
CA GLY A 72 -3.47 -62.60 -4.19
C GLY A 72 -2.36 -61.66 -4.71
N LEU A 73 -1.18 -61.76 -4.09
CA LEU A 73 0.18 -61.54 -4.63
C LEU A 73 0.38 -60.36 -5.61
N ALA A 74 0.90 -59.26 -5.07
CA ALA A 74 1.86 -58.37 -5.76
C ALA A 74 2.56 -57.46 -4.75
N PHE A 75 3.21 -58.03 -3.75
CA PHE A 75 4.30 -57.36 -3.01
C PHE A 75 5.54 -57.45 -3.89
N LEU A 76 5.86 -56.42 -4.65
CA LEU A 76 7.21 -56.01 -5.07
C LEU A 76 7.16 -55.01 -6.23
N ALA A 77 6.74 -53.79 -6.00
CA ALA A 77 7.05 -52.63 -6.85
C ALA A 77 6.47 -51.31 -6.28
N CYS A 78 6.75 -51.01 -5.00
CA CYS A 78 6.27 -49.76 -4.39
C CYS A 78 7.36 -49.08 -3.55
N THR A 79 8.53 -48.91 -4.14
CA THR A 79 9.62 -48.15 -3.52
C THR A 79 10.35 -47.39 -4.61
N LEU A 80 9.75 -46.29 -5.09
CA LEU A 80 10.47 -45.20 -5.80
C LEU A 80 9.54 -44.07 -6.25
N VAL A 81 8.60 -43.59 -5.39
CA VAL A 81 7.86 -42.31 -5.64
C VAL A 81 7.72 -41.55 -4.32
N ILE A 82 8.79 -41.42 -3.54
CA ILE A 82 8.81 -40.52 -2.37
C ILE A 82 9.95 -39.53 -2.57
N GLY A 83 9.90 -38.76 -3.65
CA GLY A 83 10.93 -37.75 -3.94
C GLY A 83 10.46 -36.45 -4.56
N ALA A 84 9.20 -36.35 -4.99
CA ALA A 84 8.76 -35.20 -5.79
C ALA A 84 7.93 -34.15 -5.03
N SER A 85 7.47 -34.43 -3.81
CA SER A 85 6.58 -33.51 -3.08
C SER A 85 7.33 -32.38 -2.35
N GLY A 86 8.63 -32.51 -2.12
CA GLY A 86 9.43 -31.52 -1.38
C GLY A 86 9.87 -30.31 -2.23
N SER A 87 10.02 -30.47 -3.53
CA SER A 87 10.58 -29.43 -4.39
C SER A 87 9.59 -28.28 -4.71
N ALA A 88 8.30 -28.58 -4.84
CA ALA A 88 7.27 -27.57 -5.06
C ALA A 88 7.08 -26.68 -3.82
N SER A 89 7.06 -27.28 -2.63
CA SER A 89 6.94 -26.57 -1.35
C SER A 89 8.15 -25.66 -1.05
N ALA A 90 9.38 -26.13 -1.36
CA ALA A 90 10.60 -25.33 -1.17
C ALA A 90 10.67 -24.14 -2.15
N GLY A 91 10.21 -24.31 -3.38
CA GLY A 91 10.11 -23.24 -4.38
C GLY A 91 9.12 -22.16 -3.96
N GLU A 92 7.94 -22.53 -3.53
CA GLU A 92 6.90 -21.62 -3.05
C GLU A 92 7.34 -20.84 -1.81
N ALA A 93 7.98 -21.51 -0.84
CA ALA A 93 8.51 -20.85 0.36
C ALA A 93 9.58 -19.80 0.02
N ARG A 94 10.45 -20.08 -0.97
CA ARG A 94 11.44 -19.11 -1.47
C ARG A 94 10.75 -17.91 -2.12
N ASP A 95 9.72 -18.15 -2.92
CA ASP A 95 8.98 -17.08 -3.60
C ASP A 95 8.21 -16.22 -2.60
N VAL A 96 7.57 -16.80 -1.59
CA VAL A 96 6.96 -16.06 -0.48
C VAL A 96 7.99 -15.16 0.20
N ALA A 97 9.17 -15.69 0.52
CA ALA A 97 10.23 -14.90 1.15
C ALA A 97 10.71 -13.75 0.25
N ALA A 98 10.90 -14.01 -1.05
CA ALA A 98 11.33 -13.00 -2.02
C ALA A 98 10.28 -11.89 -2.21
N VAL A 99 9.00 -12.25 -2.26
CA VAL A 99 7.88 -11.29 -2.37
C VAL A 99 7.79 -10.44 -1.10
N ARG A 100 7.89 -11.03 0.10
CA ARG A 100 7.91 -10.26 1.37
C ARG A 100 9.10 -9.32 1.47
N ALA A 101 10.27 -9.75 0.99
CA ALA A 101 11.49 -8.93 0.99
C ALA A 101 11.34 -7.63 0.18
N LEU A 102 10.42 -7.54 -0.78
CA LEU A 102 10.09 -6.27 -1.47
C LEU A 102 9.53 -5.25 -0.47
N GLY A 103 8.55 -5.64 0.34
CA GLY A 103 7.99 -4.77 1.38
C GLY A 103 9.05 -4.38 2.42
N ASP A 104 9.78 -5.36 2.96
CA ASP A 104 10.80 -5.10 3.98
C ASP A 104 11.89 -4.14 3.46
N THR A 105 12.31 -4.30 2.20
CA THR A 105 13.28 -3.40 1.55
C THR A 105 12.68 -2.01 1.30
N PHE A 106 11.37 -1.93 0.95
CA PHE A 106 10.68 -0.67 0.78
C PHE A 106 10.68 0.17 2.08
N ALA A 107 10.36 -0.46 3.21
CA ALA A 107 10.39 0.19 4.52
C ALA A 107 11.82 0.63 4.92
N LYS A 108 12.81 -0.25 4.70
CA LYS A 108 14.22 0.07 4.96
C LYS A 108 14.72 1.23 4.10
N ALA A 109 14.39 1.24 2.81
CA ALA A 109 14.78 2.30 1.87
C ALA A 109 14.16 3.66 2.26
N PHE A 110 12.93 3.68 2.79
CA PHE A 110 12.33 4.89 3.33
C PHE A 110 13.15 5.47 4.49
N VAL A 111 13.46 4.66 5.50
CA VAL A 111 14.26 5.10 6.67
C VAL A 111 15.67 5.54 6.25
N GLN A 112 16.23 4.92 5.23
CA GLN A 112 17.54 5.29 4.67
C GLN A 112 17.49 6.53 3.76
N LYS A 113 16.31 7.10 3.50
CA LYS A 113 16.09 8.19 2.54
C LYS A 113 16.61 7.86 1.12
N ASN A 114 16.55 6.59 0.75
CA ASN A 114 17.03 6.07 -0.53
C ASN A 114 15.86 5.89 -1.50
N ALA A 115 15.51 6.96 -2.21
CA ALA A 115 14.40 6.98 -3.15
C ALA A 115 14.64 6.06 -4.35
N GLU A 116 15.88 5.96 -4.83
CA GLU A 116 16.26 5.11 -5.96
C GLU A 116 16.07 3.63 -5.61
N LEU A 117 16.55 3.20 -4.43
CA LEU A 117 16.34 1.84 -3.97
C LEU A 117 14.86 1.54 -3.82
N ARG A 118 14.08 2.46 -3.24
CA ARG A 118 12.63 2.32 -3.04
C ARG A 118 11.88 2.18 -4.36
N ALA A 119 12.21 3.01 -5.36
CA ALA A 119 11.64 2.95 -6.70
C ALA A 119 12.10 1.71 -7.50
N SER A 120 13.33 1.22 -7.28
CA SER A 120 13.87 0.05 -7.99
C SER A 120 13.15 -1.26 -7.66
N LEU A 121 12.36 -1.29 -6.59
CA LEU A 121 11.51 -2.44 -6.22
C LEU A 121 10.30 -2.58 -7.13
N PHE A 122 9.92 -1.53 -7.84
CA PHE A 122 8.83 -1.54 -8.82
C PHE A 122 9.33 -1.96 -10.20
N ALA A 123 8.42 -2.48 -11.03
CA ALA A 123 8.66 -2.60 -12.45
C ALA A 123 8.94 -1.22 -13.07
N GLU A 124 9.58 -1.16 -14.23
CA GLU A 124 9.97 0.11 -14.85
C GLU A 124 8.77 1.05 -15.06
N ASN A 125 7.65 0.48 -15.52
CA ASN A 125 6.39 1.19 -15.74
C ASN A 125 5.35 0.88 -14.63
N GLY A 126 5.79 0.36 -13.49
CA GLY A 126 4.92 0.05 -12.36
C GLY A 126 4.19 1.29 -11.83
N SER A 127 3.11 1.08 -11.10
CA SER A 127 2.32 2.16 -10.52
C SER A 127 2.29 2.11 -9.00
N PHE A 128 2.11 3.26 -8.38
CA PHE A 128 1.93 3.38 -6.93
C PHE A 128 0.93 4.47 -6.58
N VAL A 129 -0.02 4.15 -5.71
CA VAL A 129 -0.88 5.14 -5.07
C VAL A 129 -0.38 5.39 -3.66
N THR A 130 0.02 6.63 -3.37
CA THR A 130 0.51 7.03 -2.05
C THR A 130 -0.59 7.04 -0.99
N PRO A 131 -0.27 7.06 0.31
CA PRO A 131 -1.29 7.19 1.37
C PRO A 131 -2.13 8.49 1.27
N LEU A 132 -1.63 9.51 0.58
CA LEU A 132 -2.33 10.77 0.33
C LEU A 132 -3.20 10.74 -0.93
N GLY A 133 -3.13 9.66 -1.71
CA GLY A 133 -3.93 9.47 -2.91
C GLY A 133 -3.24 9.85 -4.22
N ASP A 134 -1.98 10.28 -4.20
CA ASP A 134 -1.22 10.62 -5.41
C ASP A 134 -0.94 9.37 -6.22
N TYR A 135 -1.17 9.45 -7.53
CA TYR A 135 -0.88 8.37 -8.47
C TYR A 135 0.46 8.59 -9.14
N LEU A 136 1.39 7.67 -8.92
CA LEU A 136 2.74 7.70 -9.47
C LEU A 136 2.87 6.59 -10.52
N GLN A 137 3.33 6.95 -11.72
CA GLN A 137 3.55 6.02 -12.84
C GLN A 137 5.03 6.00 -13.22
N GLY A 138 5.63 4.81 -13.10
CA GLY A 138 7.02 4.55 -13.43
C GLY A 138 8.02 5.02 -12.37
N ARG A 139 9.22 4.44 -12.40
CA ARG A 139 10.27 4.68 -11.40
C ARG A 139 10.71 6.13 -11.29
N VAL A 140 10.75 6.85 -12.42
CA VAL A 140 11.18 8.27 -12.43
C VAL A 140 10.25 9.14 -11.61
N ALA A 141 8.91 8.95 -11.77
CA ALA A 141 7.92 9.66 -10.98
C ALA A 141 8.03 9.28 -9.49
N MET A 142 8.26 7.99 -9.19
CA MET A 142 8.42 7.51 -7.82
C MET A 142 9.66 8.08 -7.13
N VAL A 143 10.81 8.16 -7.81
CA VAL A 143 12.03 8.79 -7.25
C VAL A 143 11.78 10.26 -6.93
N LYS A 144 11.11 10.97 -7.84
CA LYS A 144 10.78 12.39 -7.66
C LYS A 144 9.90 12.66 -6.44
N ASP A 145 8.98 11.73 -6.13
CA ASP A 145 8.05 11.81 -5.01
C ASP A 145 8.70 11.31 -3.70
N PHE A 146 9.29 10.11 -3.72
CA PHE A 146 9.85 9.44 -2.55
C PHE A 146 11.03 10.19 -1.93
N GLY A 147 11.82 10.93 -2.71
CA GLY A 147 12.98 11.65 -2.23
C GLY A 147 12.59 12.78 -1.26
N PRO A 148 11.79 13.77 -1.69
CA PRO A 148 11.32 14.85 -0.83
C PRO A 148 10.51 14.36 0.36
N GLU A 149 9.62 13.36 0.17
CA GLU A 149 8.83 12.73 1.24
C GLU A 149 9.74 12.23 2.37
N ALA A 150 10.71 11.39 2.03
CA ALA A 150 11.62 10.81 3.02
C ALA A 150 12.54 11.85 3.66
N GLN A 151 13.00 12.86 2.91
CA GLN A 151 13.83 13.95 3.46
C GLN A 151 13.08 14.75 4.52
N GLN A 152 11.81 14.99 4.32
CA GLN A 152 10.96 15.73 5.25
C GLN A 152 10.52 14.88 6.46
N ALA A 153 10.05 13.67 6.21
CA ALA A 153 9.43 12.84 7.23
C ALA A 153 10.44 12.11 8.13
N VAL A 154 11.58 11.67 7.59
CA VAL A 154 12.52 10.81 8.31
C VAL A 154 13.50 11.62 9.15
N ASN A 155 13.62 11.26 10.43
CA ASN A 155 14.62 11.77 11.38
C ASN A 155 15.42 10.60 11.99
N GLY A 156 16.33 10.91 12.92
CA GLY A 156 17.24 9.93 13.53
C GLY A 156 16.54 8.83 14.38
N SER A 157 15.28 9.02 14.75
CA SER A 157 14.48 8.06 15.53
C SER A 157 13.40 7.35 14.72
N THR A 158 13.26 7.67 13.44
CA THR A 158 12.24 7.08 12.56
C THR A 158 12.50 5.59 12.35
N GLN A 159 11.45 4.80 12.48
CA GLN A 159 11.44 3.37 12.21
C GLN A 159 10.29 3.04 11.26
N ALA A 160 10.47 2.04 10.41
CA ALA A 160 9.44 1.54 9.53
C ALA A 160 9.57 0.03 9.41
N ALA A 161 8.47 -0.70 9.55
CA ALA A 161 8.44 -2.15 9.43
C ALA A 161 7.11 -2.65 8.89
N PHE A 162 7.17 -3.70 8.08
CA PHE A 162 6.00 -4.43 7.65
C PHE A 162 5.67 -5.57 8.59
N SER A 163 4.38 -5.83 8.75
CA SER A 163 3.82 -6.94 9.52
C SER A 163 2.56 -7.48 8.85
N ASN A 164 1.99 -8.56 9.40
CA ASN A 164 0.70 -9.12 8.97
C ASN A 164 0.63 -9.46 7.47
N TYR A 165 1.74 -9.94 6.91
CA TYR A 165 1.80 -10.32 5.50
C TYR A 165 0.81 -11.44 5.18
N ARG A 166 -0.01 -11.21 4.15
CA ARG A 166 -0.85 -12.22 3.49
C ARG A 166 -0.43 -12.29 2.03
N VAL A 167 0.31 -13.33 1.66
CA VAL A 167 0.80 -13.55 0.30
C VAL A 167 -0.06 -14.62 -0.36
N ARG A 168 -0.61 -14.33 -1.53
CA ARG A 168 -1.40 -15.27 -2.32
C ARG A 168 -0.93 -15.26 -3.76
N PHE A 169 -0.48 -16.40 -4.26
CA PHE A 169 -0.14 -16.57 -5.68
C PHE A 169 -1.42 -16.78 -6.49
N ILE A 170 -1.66 -15.93 -7.49
CA ILE A 170 -2.74 -16.08 -8.47
C ILE A 170 -2.26 -16.78 -9.73
N LYS A 171 -0.93 -16.75 -9.96
CA LYS A 171 -0.19 -17.52 -10.97
C LYS A 171 1.20 -17.83 -10.40
N PRO A 172 1.94 -18.81 -10.96
CA PRO A 172 3.30 -19.12 -10.48
C PRO A 172 4.28 -17.94 -10.49
N ASN A 173 4.01 -16.92 -11.30
CA ASN A 173 4.81 -15.71 -11.44
C ASN A 173 4.09 -14.42 -11.03
N VAL A 174 2.92 -14.51 -10.38
CA VAL A 174 2.13 -13.35 -9.95
C VAL A 174 1.61 -13.57 -8.53
N ALA A 175 2.00 -12.71 -7.62
CA ALA A 175 1.54 -12.70 -6.23
C ALA A 175 0.77 -11.42 -5.90
N VAL A 176 -0.23 -11.57 -5.07
CA VAL A 176 -0.97 -10.47 -4.44
C VAL A 176 -0.63 -10.46 -2.96
N VAL A 177 -0.34 -9.30 -2.43
CA VAL A 177 0.11 -9.13 -1.06
C VAL A 177 -0.69 -8.05 -0.35
N ASP A 178 -1.20 -8.40 0.82
CA ASP A 178 -1.69 -7.46 1.82
C ASP A 178 -0.71 -7.43 3.00
N ALA A 179 -0.40 -6.27 3.52
CA ALA A 179 0.46 -6.12 4.69
C ALA A 179 0.15 -4.82 5.44
N LEU A 180 0.59 -4.73 6.68
CA LEU A 180 0.54 -3.52 7.49
C LEU A 180 1.94 -2.93 7.58
N LEU A 181 2.15 -1.73 7.03
CA LEU A 181 3.34 -0.93 7.26
C LEU A 181 3.09 -0.05 8.48
N THR A 182 3.92 -0.17 9.49
CA THR A 182 3.93 0.73 10.64
C THR A 182 5.14 1.63 10.55
N VAL A 183 4.90 2.94 10.49
CA VAL A 183 5.96 3.96 10.53
C VAL A 183 5.89 4.66 11.88
N GLN A 184 7.04 4.85 12.53
CA GLN A 184 7.11 5.43 13.86
C GLN A 184 8.04 6.63 13.89
N ASN A 185 7.73 7.59 14.77
CA ASN A 185 8.56 8.76 15.07
C ASN A 185 8.93 9.58 13.83
N VAL A 186 7.96 9.91 12.98
CA VAL A 186 8.18 10.76 11.81
C VAL A 186 7.92 12.22 12.14
N ASN A 187 8.58 13.12 11.41
CA ASN A 187 8.27 14.55 11.47
C ASN A 187 6.92 14.82 10.79
N GLY A 188 6.04 15.49 11.48
CA GLY A 188 4.81 16.06 10.91
C GLY A 188 5.11 17.37 10.16
N PRO A 189 4.13 17.88 9.37
CA PRO A 189 4.27 19.10 8.58
C PRO A 189 4.57 20.35 9.42
N ASP A 190 4.13 20.35 10.68
CA ASP A 190 4.31 21.44 11.66
C ASP A 190 5.55 21.28 12.52
N GLY A 191 6.40 20.28 12.23
CA GLY A 191 7.60 19.96 13.00
C GLY A 191 7.35 19.14 14.27
N THR A 192 6.09 18.76 14.57
CA THR A 192 5.80 17.83 15.67
C THR A 192 6.20 16.41 15.30
N ILE A 193 6.43 15.57 16.30
CA ILE A 193 6.68 14.14 16.05
C ILE A 193 5.36 13.38 16.08
N ILE A 194 5.07 12.69 14.98
CA ILE A 194 3.97 11.74 14.89
C ILE A 194 4.48 10.38 15.37
N PRO A 195 3.98 9.86 16.50
CA PRO A 195 4.58 8.69 17.13
C PRO A 195 4.37 7.40 16.34
N VAL A 196 3.19 7.21 15.75
CA VAL A 196 2.86 5.99 14.99
C VAL A 196 1.89 6.30 13.86
N ILE A 197 2.20 5.82 12.66
CA ILE A 197 1.32 5.87 11.49
C ILE A 197 1.15 4.43 10.96
N PRO A 198 -0.02 3.80 11.15
CA PRO A 198 -0.33 2.53 10.52
C PRO A 198 -0.86 2.76 9.10
N ILE A 199 -0.31 2.03 8.13
CA ILE A 199 -0.61 2.12 6.71
C ILE A 199 -0.95 0.72 6.19
N ASN A 200 -2.16 0.52 5.70
CA ASN A 200 -2.50 -0.66 4.94
C ASN A 200 -1.80 -0.58 3.58
N PHE A 201 -1.05 -1.60 3.26
CA PHE A 201 -0.27 -1.67 2.04
C PHE A 201 -0.66 -2.91 1.24
N PHE A 202 -1.10 -2.69 0.03
CA PHE A 202 -1.41 -3.72 -0.95
C PHE A 202 -0.44 -3.64 -2.11
N TYR A 203 0.02 -4.76 -2.65
CA TYR A 203 0.76 -4.75 -3.90
C TYR A 203 0.60 -6.04 -4.71
N VAL A 204 0.73 -5.90 -6.01
CA VAL A 204 0.86 -6.99 -6.97
C VAL A 204 2.32 -7.11 -7.33
N ALA A 205 2.92 -8.26 -7.02
CA ALA A 205 4.29 -8.59 -7.42
C ALA A 205 4.27 -9.55 -8.60
N VAL A 206 5.13 -9.28 -9.57
CA VAL A 206 5.32 -10.11 -10.77
C VAL A 206 6.78 -10.50 -10.88
N ARG A 207 7.03 -11.74 -11.29
CA ARG A 207 8.38 -12.23 -11.53
C ARG A 207 8.85 -11.86 -12.94
N HIS A 208 9.92 -11.08 -13.01
CA HIS A 208 10.64 -10.70 -14.23
C HIS A 208 11.99 -11.42 -14.25
N GLY A 209 12.08 -12.51 -15.01
CA GLY A 209 13.24 -13.40 -14.96
C GLY A 209 13.39 -14.02 -13.56
N ASP A 210 14.53 -13.77 -12.92
CA ASP A 210 14.83 -14.28 -11.57
C ASP A 210 14.43 -13.31 -10.43
N ARG A 211 13.83 -12.17 -10.76
CA ARG A 211 13.50 -11.12 -9.78
C ARG A 211 12.00 -10.91 -9.67
N TRP A 212 11.53 -10.77 -8.43
CA TRP A 212 10.20 -10.25 -8.16
C TRP A 212 10.24 -8.71 -8.15
N LEU A 213 9.26 -8.07 -8.78
CA LEU A 213 9.09 -6.62 -8.81
C LEU A 213 7.63 -6.28 -8.52
N ILE A 214 7.37 -5.10 -7.98
CA ILE A 214 6.02 -4.57 -7.75
C ILE A 214 5.51 -3.96 -9.07
N GLU A 215 4.40 -4.48 -9.60
CA GLU A 215 3.72 -3.91 -10.77
C GLU A 215 2.74 -2.82 -10.39
N ASP A 216 1.99 -3.03 -9.31
CA ASP A 216 1.05 -2.06 -8.77
C ASP A 216 1.10 -2.09 -7.25
N GLY A 217 1.22 -0.94 -6.62
CA GLY A 217 1.23 -0.77 -5.18
C GLY A 217 0.18 0.26 -4.76
N ARG A 218 -0.47 0.02 -3.62
CA ARG A 218 -1.45 0.94 -3.06
C ARG A 218 -1.27 1.02 -1.55
N ALA A 219 -1.18 2.23 -1.06
CA ALA A 219 -1.07 2.49 0.35
C ALA A 219 -2.19 3.44 0.79
N HIS A 220 -2.73 3.22 1.97
CA HIS A 220 -3.70 4.12 2.57
C HIS A 220 -3.58 4.06 4.09
N PHE A 221 -3.83 5.15 4.76
CA PHE A 221 -3.82 5.19 6.22
C PHE A 221 -4.84 4.19 6.76
N ALA A 222 -4.40 3.35 7.71
CA ALA A 222 -5.34 2.47 8.38
C ALA A 222 -6.30 3.32 9.23
N PRO A 223 -7.62 3.07 9.17
CA PRO A 223 -8.56 3.79 10.00
C PRO A 223 -8.22 3.55 11.47
N ALA A 224 -8.29 4.61 12.28
CA ALA A 224 -8.22 4.44 13.72
C ALA A 224 -9.33 3.48 14.16
N PRO A 225 -9.06 2.52 15.07
CA PRO A 225 -10.11 1.67 15.61
C PRO A 225 -11.20 2.57 16.21
N PRO A 226 -12.49 2.28 15.94
CA PRO A 226 -13.58 3.01 16.59
C PRO A 226 -13.37 3.00 18.11
N ASN A 227 -13.59 4.13 18.77
CA ASN A 227 -13.41 4.26 20.21
C ASN A 227 -14.12 3.10 20.95
N GLY A 228 -13.34 2.27 21.64
CA GLY A 228 -13.85 1.10 22.39
C GLY A 228 -13.66 -0.27 21.72
N MET A 229 -13.15 -0.36 20.48
CA MET A 229 -12.74 -1.63 19.89
C MET A 229 -11.24 -1.83 20.01
N THR A 230 -10.81 -2.66 20.95
CA THR A 230 -9.44 -3.20 20.95
C THR A 230 -9.32 -4.17 19.76
N SER A 231 -8.23 -4.06 18.99
CA SER A 231 -7.93 -5.02 17.94
C SER A 231 -7.95 -6.44 18.51
N ARG A 232 -8.83 -7.29 17.98
CA ARG A 232 -8.76 -8.73 18.28
C ARG A 232 -7.49 -9.28 17.63
N ASN A 233 -6.52 -9.64 18.46
CA ASN A 233 -5.37 -10.45 18.05
C ASN A 233 -5.82 -11.86 17.65
#